data_aa9dd9ed8a5ddcbdee8c5f5c15d1484f
#
_entry.id   aa9dd9ed8a5ddcbdee8c5f5c15d1484f
#
_cell.length_a   1.000
_cell.length_b   1.000
_cell.length_c   1.000
_cell.angle_alpha   90.00
_cell.angle_beta   90.00
_cell.angle_gamma   90.00
#
_symmetry.space_group_name_H-M   'P 1'
#
loop_
_entity.id
_entity.type
_entity.pdbx_description
1 polymer ?
#
loop_
_entity_poly.entity_id
_entity_poly.type
_entity_poly.pdbx_seq_one_letter_code
_entity_poly.pdbx_strand_id
1 'polypeptide(L)'
;ILPIVFLMGFSGLIAVSQNETVIPDLAFFSLILKENGIQFSIIIVILAISLTVSSIDTLINAVSSLIIVDGNKVFKGRKDYLKFSKQIIIILSIIAFVTASKGLSILYLFLLADLLCCAAVMSVFYGFYNKKFDEKKAYVSILFGLMMGLLLFPSTDFSISILAGIIFPTNMFPDFISQS
;
A
#
# COMPACT_ATOMS: atom_id res chain seq x y z
N ILE A 1 -2.59 -6.96 17.85
CA ILE A 1 -2.23 -6.94 16.42
C ILE A 1 -1.23 -8.07 16.13
N LEU A 2 -0.11 -8.18 16.85
CA LEU A 2 0.98 -9.13 16.61
C LEU A 2 0.53 -10.59 16.50
N PRO A 3 -0.32 -11.15 17.42
CA PRO A 3 -0.78 -12.53 17.28
C PRO A 3 -1.67 -12.77 16.06
N ILE A 4 -2.44 -11.76 15.62
CA ILE A 4 -3.30 -11.87 14.43
C ILE A 4 -2.44 -11.95 13.16
N VAL A 5 -1.42 -11.09 13.05
CA VAL A 5 -0.47 -11.11 11.93
C VAL A 5 0.28 -12.43 11.87
N PHE A 6 0.71 -12.95 13.02
CA PHE A 6 1.37 -14.26 13.11
C PHE A 6 0.47 -15.40 12.65
N LEU A 7 -0.80 -15.44 13.13
CA LEU A 7 -1.77 -16.46 12.72
C LEU A 7 -2.08 -16.39 11.22
N MET A 8 -2.22 -15.20 10.66
CA MET A 8 -2.45 -15.03 9.21
C MET A 8 -1.23 -15.49 8.40
N GLY A 9 -0.03 -15.11 8.81
CA GLY A 9 1.21 -15.55 8.15
C GLY A 9 1.39 -17.06 8.22
N PHE A 10 1.12 -17.67 9.37
CA PHE A 10 1.23 -19.11 9.55
C PHE A 10 0.21 -19.88 8.71
N SER A 11 -1.04 -19.40 8.65
CA SER A 11 -2.06 -20.01 7.79
C SER A 11 -1.74 -19.87 6.29
N GLY A 12 -1.10 -18.77 5.88
CA GLY A 12 -0.59 -18.60 4.52
C GLY A 12 0.48 -19.66 4.18
N LEU A 13 1.44 -19.90 5.09
CA LEU A 13 2.46 -20.92 4.92
C LEU A 13 1.85 -22.34 4.79
N ILE A 14 0.84 -22.65 5.61
CA ILE A 14 0.12 -23.95 5.51
C ILE A 14 -0.57 -24.06 4.14
N ALA A 15 -1.22 -23.01 3.66
CA ALA A 15 -1.89 -23.03 2.36
C ALA A 15 -0.92 -23.33 1.22
N VAL A 16 0.24 -22.70 1.21
CA VAL A 16 1.29 -22.93 0.20
C VAL A 16 1.88 -24.34 0.32
N SER A 17 2.09 -24.85 1.54
CA SER A 17 2.60 -26.22 1.74
C SER A 17 1.63 -27.30 1.25
N GLN A 18 0.34 -27.03 1.23
CA GLN A 18 -0.69 -27.96 0.73
C GLN A 18 -0.92 -27.86 -0.78
N ASN A 19 -0.59 -26.73 -1.39
CA ASN A 19 -0.85 -26.52 -2.81
C ASN A 19 0.10 -25.46 -3.38
N GLU A 20 1.11 -25.88 -4.12
CA GLU A 20 2.16 -25.01 -4.70
C GLU A 20 1.63 -23.97 -5.70
N THR A 21 0.40 -24.13 -6.20
CA THR A 21 -0.22 -23.25 -7.19
C THR A 21 -1.11 -22.15 -6.58
N VAL A 22 -1.10 -21.98 -5.25
CA VAL A 22 -1.95 -20.97 -4.58
C VAL A 22 -1.39 -19.59 -4.79
N ILE A 23 -2.23 -18.68 -5.28
CA ILE A 23 -1.89 -17.25 -5.37
C ILE A 23 -1.70 -16.73 -3.95
N PRO A 24 -0.53 -16.13 -3.60
CA PRO A 24 -0.21 -15.70 -2.22
C PRO A 24 -1.29 -14.79 -1.60
N ASP A 25 -1.84 -13.87 -2.38
CA ASP A 25 -2.89 -12.93 -1.94
C ASP A 25 -4.20 -13.64 -1.54
N LEU A 26 -4.43 -14.86 -2.02
CA LEU A 26 -5.62 -15.66 -1.75
C LEU A 26 -5.35 -16.86 -0.83
N ALA A 27 -4.11 -17.07 -0.40
CA ALA A 27 -3.69 -18.26 0.34
C ALA A 27 -4.54 -18.53 1.58
N PHE A 28 -4.76 -17.52 2.40
CA PHE A 28 -5.60 -17.61 3.60
C PHE A 28 -7.04 -18.00 3.28
N PHE A 29 -7.64 -17.36 2.28
CA PHE A 29 -9.02 -17.64 1.88
C PHE A 29 -9.16 -19.00 1.23
N SER A 30 -8.19 -19.44 0.44
CA SER A 30 -8.21 -20.76 -0.19
C SER A 30 -8.24 -21.89 0.82
N LEU A 31 -7.51 -21.76 1.93
CA LEU A 31 -7.46 -22.71 3.02
C LEU A 31 -8.81 -22.80 3.74
N ILE A 32 -9.44 -21.67 4.03
CA ILE A 32 -10.72 -21.61 4.73
C ILE A 32 -11.87 -22.09 3.84
N LEU A 33 -11.84 -21.75 2.56
CA LEU A 33 -12.94 -22.05 1.64
C LEU A 33 -12.94 -23.51 1.16
N LYS A 34 -11.78 -24.17 1.16
CA LYS A 34 -11.63 -25.53 0.64
C LYS A 34 -12.37 -26.60 1.45
N GLU A 35 -12.41 -26.44 2.77
CA GLU A 35 -12.93 -27.46 3.68
C GLU A 35 -14.37 -27.19 4.15
N ASN A 36 -14.90 -26.00 3.88
CA ASN A 36 -16.19 -25.57 4.40
C ASN A 36 -17.25 -25.48 3.29
N GLY A 37 -18.50 -25.74 3.66
CA GLY A 37 -19.64 -25.70 2.73
C GLY A 37 -19.89 -24.29 2.14
N ILE A 38 -20.63 -24.23 1.05
CA ILE A 38 -20.93 -23.01 0.29
C ILE A 38 -21.55 -21.90 1.16
N GLN A 39 -22.36 -22.26 2.16
CA GLN A 39 -22.98 -21.30 3.08
C GLN A 39 -21.94 -20.55 3.90
N PHE A 40 -20.92 -21.25 4.40
CA PHE A 40 -19.82 -20.65 5.15
C PHE A 40 -18.97 -19.73 4.26
N SER A 41 -18.72 -20.15 3.02
CA SER A 41 -18.01 -19.33 2.02
C SER A 41 -18.72 -18.00 1.75
N ILE A 42 -20.04 -18.01 1.61
CA ILE A 42 -20.83 -16.79 1.42
C ILE A 42 -20.69 -15.85 2.63
N ILE A 43 -20.76 -16.38 3.85
CA ILE A 43 -20.61 -15.56 5.06
C ILE A 43 -19.23 -14.90 5.10
N ILE A 44 -18.16 -15.65 4.80
CA ILE A 44 -16.78 -15.11 4.76
C ILE A 44 -16.63 -14.01 3.72
N VAL A 45 -17.18 -14.18 2.53
CA VAL A 45 -17.14 -13.16 1.47
C VAL A 45 -17.89 -11.88 1.89
N ILE A 46 -19.09 -12.02 2.46
CA ILE A 46 -19.86 -10.87 2.96
C ILE A 46 -19.08 -10.14 4.05
N LEU A 47 -18.46 -10.86 4.98
CA LEU A 47 -17.65 -10.30 6.06
C LEU A 47 -16.42 -9.57 5.49
N ALA A 48 -15.72 -10.15 4.52
CA ALA A 48 -14.58 -9.53 3.88
C ALA A 48 -14.95 -8.21 3.17
N ILE A 49 -16.06 -8.22 2.42
CA ILE A 49 -16.58 -7.02 1.75
C ILE A 49 -16.94 -5.95 2.80
N SER A 50 -17.64 -6.33 3.86
CA SER A 50 -18.04 -5.40 4.92
C SER A 50 -16.85 -4.74 5.61
N LEU A 51 -15.81 -5.52 5.93
CA LEU A 51 -14.56 -5.00 6.51
C LEU A 51 -13.83 -4.04 5.55
N THR A 52 -13.79 -4.39 4.26
CA THR A 52 -13.15 -3.55 3.24
C THR A 52 -13.89 -2.21 3.10
N VAL A 53 -15.22 -2.23 3.01
CA VAL A 53 -16.05 -1.01 2.90
C VAL A 53 -15.89 -0.15 4.16
N SER A 54 -15.89 -0.74 5.34
CA SER A 54 -15.67 -0.03 6.61
C SER A 54 -14.30 0.65 6.66
N SER A 55 -13.26 -0.02 6.19
CA SER A 55 -11.89 0.54 6.13
C SER A 55 -11.81 1.71 5.15
N ILE A 56 -12.42 1.57 3.96
CA ILE A 56 -12.47 2.65 2.96
C ILE A 56 -13.20 3.87 3.50
N ASP A 57 -14.35 3.69 4.18
CA ASP A 57 -15.11 4.79 4.78
C ASP A 57 -14.27 5.54 5.82
N THR A 58 -13.57 4.82 6.68
CA THR A 58 -12.66 5.40 7.68
C THR A 58 -11.54 6.22 7.02
N LEU A 59 -10.92 5.70 5.95
CA LEU A 59 -9.87 6.41 5.20
C LEU A 59 -10.40 7.66 4.51
N ILE A 60 -11.58 7.61 3.90
CA ILE A 60 -12.23 8.75 3.27
C ILE A 60 -12.50 9.84 4.29
N ASN A 61 -13.02 9.48 5.47
CA ASN A 61 -13.28 10.43 6.55
C ASN A 61 -11.98 11.06 7.09
N ALA A 62 -10.91 10.27 7.25
CA ALA A 62 -9.60 10.77 7.68
C ALA A 62 -9.02 11.77 6.67
N VAL A 63 -9.02 11.43 5.39
CA VAL A 63 -8.53 12.32 4.31
C VAL A 63 -9.38 13.60 4.23
N SER A 64 -10.71 13.48 4.30
CA SER A 64 -11.61 14.64 4.32
C SER A 64 -11.30 15.59 5.47
N SER A 65 -11.13 15.06 6.69
CA SER A 65 -10.79 15.84 7.88
C SER A 65 -9.46 16.55 7.72
N LEU A 66 -8.44 15.85 7.21
CA LEU A 66 -7.12 16.43 6.95
C LEU A 66 -7.21 17.61 5.97
N ILE A 67 -7.93 17.43 4.85
CA ILE A 67 -8.10 18.47 3.83
C ILE A 67 -8.85 19.69 4.39
N ILE A 68 -9.85 19.48 5.23
CA ILE A 68 -10.62 20.58 5.83
C ILE A 68 -9.76 21.34 6.84
N VAL A 69 -9.03 20.66 7.71
CA VAL A 69 -8.24 21.28 8.78
C VAL A 69 -7.01 21.98 8.22
N ASP A 70 -6.23 21.31 7.39
CA ASP A 70 -4.98 21.86 6.87
C ASP A 70 -5.21 22.73 5.63
N GLY A 71 -6.22 22.42 4.81
CA GLY A 71 -6.62 23.23 3.69
C GLY A 71 -7.01 24.65 4.09
N ASN A 72 -7.62 24.83 5.26
CA ASN A 72 -7.94 26.16 5.79
C ASN A 72 -6.70 27.00 6.07
N LYS A 73 -5.59 26.39 6.46
CA LYS A 73 -4.31 27.09 6.72
C LYS A 73 -3.60 27.46 5.42
N VAL A 74 -3.67 26.60 4.40
CA VAL A 74 -2.95 26.76 3.14
C VAL A 74 -3.71 27.66 2.16
N PHE A 75 -5.02 27.54 2.09
CA PHE A 75 -5.87 28.28 1.12
C PHE A 75 -6.71 29.35 1.82
N LYS A 76 -6.05 30.33 2.44
CA LYS A 76 -6.69 31.48 3.09
C LYS A 76 -7.70 32.15 2.12
N GLY A 77 -9.00 32.01 2.40
CA GLY A 77 -10.07 32.71 1.67
C GLY A 77 -11.02 31.85 0.83
N ARG A 78 -10.86 30.56 0.69
CA ARG A 78 -11.86 29.69 0.06
C ARG A 78 -12.99 29.37 1.02
N LYS A 79 -14.22 29.76 0.65
CA LYS A 79 -15.43 29.48 1.44
C LYS A 79 -15.98 28.06 1.30
N ASP A 80 -15.47 27.26 0.35
CA ASP A 80 -16.05 25.97 -0.04
C ASP A 80 -15.10 24.78 0.18
N TYR A 81 -14.53 24.65 1.39
CA TYR A 81 -13.63 23.52 1.72
C TYR A 81 -14.29 22.15 1.56
N LEU A 82 -15.59 22.05 1.82
CA LEU A 82 -16.33 20.80 1.66
C LEU A 82 -16.41 20.38 0.18
N LYS A 83 -16.62 21.31 -0.74
CA LYS A 83 -16.61 21.00 -2.18
C LYS A 83 -15.22 20.59 -2.65
N PHE A 84 -14.20 21.28 -2.16
CA PHE A 84 -12.80 20.96 -2.49
C PHE A 84 -12.40 19.58 -1.98
N SER A 85 -12.73 19.24 -0.72
CA SER A 85 -12.51 17.92 -0.15
C SER A 85 -13.20 16.83 -1.00
N LYS A 86 -14.45 17.04 -1.38
CA LYS A 86 -15.20 16.12 -2.21
C LYS A 86 -14.56 15.89 -3.59
N GLN A 87 -14.05 16.95 -4.22
CA GLN A 87 -13.32 16.83 -5.49
C GLN A 87 -12.04 16.00 -5.36
N ILE A 88 -11.25 16.23 -4.30
CA ILE A 88 -10.03 15.46 -4.05
C ILE A 88 -10.36 13.98 -3.81
N ILE A 89 -11.39 13.67 -3.03
CA ILE A 89 -11.80 12.29 -2.78
C ILE A 89 -12.21 11.61 -4.10
N ILE A 90 -12.95 12.28 -4.97
CA ILE A 90 -13.33 11.73 -6.27
C ILE A 90 -12.07 11.43 -7.11
N ILE A 91 -11.10 12.35 -7.16
CA ILE A 91 -9.85 12.14 -7.90
C ILE A 91 -9.08 10.95 -7.33
N LEU A 92 -8.93 10.86 -6.01
CA LEU A 92 -8.27 9.75 -5.34
C LEU A 92 -8.98 8.41 -5.61
N SER A 93 -10.32 8.41 -5.61
CA SER A 93 -11.11 7.22 -5.91
C SER A 93 -10.90 6.73 -7.35
N ILE A 94 -10.80 7.66 -8.31
CA ILE A 94 -10.51 7.32 -9.71
C ILE A 94 -9.10 6.71 -9.83
N ILE A 95 -8.10 7.32 -9.19
CA ILE A 95 -6.73 6.80 -9.19
C ILE A 95 -6.70 5.40 -8.58
N ALA A 96 -7.35 5.19 -7.42
CA ALA A 96 -7.44 3.89 -6.77
C ALA A 96 -8.13 2.85 -7.66
N PHE A 97 -9.21 3.22 -8.35
CA PHE A 97 -9.90 2.33 -9.28
C PHE A 97 -9.02 1.93 -10.46
N VAL A 98 -8.31 2.88 -11.08
CA VAL A 98 -7.38 2.60 -12.18
C VAL A 98 -6.24 1.68 -11.71
N THR A 99 -5.71 1.91 -10.50
CA THR A 99 -4.65 1.08 -9.92
C THR A 99 -5.15 -0.34 -9.65
N ALA A 100 -6.35 -0.48 -9.07
CA ALA A 100 -6.98 -1.77 -8.83
C ALA A 100 -7.24 -2.54 -10.13
N SER A 101 -7.62 -1.86 -11.21
CA SER A 101 -7.86 -2.46 -12.53
C SER A 101 -6.60 -3.04 -13.18
N LYS A 102 -5.41 -2.66 -12.72
CA LYS A 102 -4.12 -3.22 -13.19
C LYS A 102 -3.84 -4.62 -12.66
N GLY A 103 -4.59 -5.09 -11.66
CA GLY A 103 -4.38 -6.42 -11.07
C GLY A 103 -3.04 -6.57 -10.36
N LEU A 104 -2.49 -5.47 -9.81
CA LEU A 104 -1.25 -5.52 -9.04
C LEU A 104 -1.44 -6.31 -7.75
N SER A 105 -0.41 -7.04 -7.34
CA SER A 105 -0.39 -7.76 -6.06
C SER A 105 -0.66 -6.80 -4.89
N ILE A 106 -1.47 -7.24 -3.95
CA ILE A 106 -1.79 -6.49 -2.72
C ILE A 106 -0.50 -6.21 -1.94
N LEU A 107 0.42 -7.17 -1.90
CA LEU A 107 1.72 -7.01 -1.26
C LEU A 107 2.53 -5.87 -1.90
N TYR A 108 2.55 -5.78 -3.23
CA TYR A 108 3.25 -4.72 -3.96
C TYR A 108 2.71 -3.33 -3.61
N LEU A 109 1.37 -3.19 -3.57
CA LEU A 109 0.72 -1.93 -3.20
C LEU A 109 0.99 -1.55 -1.74
N PHE A 110 1.04 -2.53 -0.85
CA PHE A 110 1.36 -2.33 0.56
C PHE A 110 2.80 -1.85 0.74
N LEU A 111 3.76 -2.49 0.09
CA LEU A 111 5.17 -2.06 0.12
C LEU A 111 5.36 -0.66 -0.48
N LEU A 112 4.60 -0.31 -1.52
CA LEU A 112 4.62 1.05 -2.08
C LEU A 112 4.11 2.09 -1.08
N ALA A 113 3.06 1.77 -0.31
CA ALA A 113 2.56 2.63 0.76
C ALA A 113 3.58 2.77 1.89
N ASP A 114 4.24 1.67 2.29
CA ASP A 114 5.30 1.68 3.29
C ASP A 114 6.50 2.53 2.86
N LEU A 115 6.87 2.48 1.58
CA LEU A 115 7.92 3.34 1.01
C LEU A 115 7.59 4.82 1.19
N LEU A 116 6.36 5.23 0.90
CA LEU A 116 5.90 6.60 1.11
C LEU A 116 5.97 7.01 2.60
N CYS A 117 5.54 6.13 3.48
CA CYS A 117 5.62 6.34 4.92
C CYS A 117 7.08 6.47 5.39
N CYS A 118 7.96 5.59 4.97
CA CYS A 118 9.38 5.61 5.33
C CYS A 118 10.09 6.88 4.84
N ALA A 119 9.79 7.33 3.63
CA ALA A 119 10.35 8.58 3.09
C ALA A 119 9.95 9.81 3.92
N ALA A 120 8.74 9.81 4.50
CA ALA A 120 8.24 10.91 5.33
C ALA A 120 8.71 10.85 6.78
N VAL A 121 8.90 9.65 7.34
CA VAL A 121 9.17 9.41 8.77
C VAL A 121 10.37 10.21 9.27
N MET A 122 11.50 10.17 8.56
CA MET A 122 12.72 10.86 8.97
C MET A 122 12.54 12.38 9.03
N SER A 123 11.83 12.96 8.06
CA SER A 123 11.54 14.39 8.04
C SER A 123 10.62 14.80 9.19
N VAL A 124 9.62 13.98 9.51
CA VAL A 124 8.69 14.24 10.62
C VAL A 124 9.42 14.19 11.96
N PHE A 125 10.16 13.09 12.22
CA PHE A 125 10.91 12.96 13.48
C PHE A 125 11.96 14.05 13.66
N TYR A 126 12.73 14.38 12.61
CA TYR A 126 13.73 15.43 12.68
C TYR A 126 13.10 16.81 12.94
N GLY A 127 11.93 17.07 12.37
CA GLY A 127 11.15 18.29 12.61
C GLY A 127 10.73 18.48 14.07
N PHE A 128 10.48 17.42 14.83
CA PHE A 128 10.18 17.50 16.25
C PHE A 128 11.37 17.95 17.10
N TYR A 129 12.59 17.54 16.73
CA TYR A 129 13.79 17.83 17.52
C TYR A 129 14.47 19.14 17.12
N ASN A 130 14.29 19.59 15.86
CA ASN A 130 15.01 20.74 15.34
C ASN A 130 14.06 21.88 14.94
N LYS A 131 13.93 22.90 15.80
CA LYS A 131 13.11 24.10 15.54
C LYS A 131 13.55 24.94 14.31
N LYS A 132 14.77 24.71 13.80
CA LYS A 132 15.30 25.36 12.59
C LYS A 132 15.04 24.56 11.31
N PHE A 133 14.30 23.46 11.43
CA PHE A 133 13.93 22.64 10.29
C PHE A 133 12.80 23.34 9.53
N ASP A 134 13.14 23.83 8.35
CA ASP A 134 12.23 24.60 7.50
C ASP A 134 11.40 23.66 6.61
N GLU A 135 10.23 24.12 6.22
CA GLU A 135 9.29 23.41 5.34
C GLU A 135 9.97 22.96 4.04
N LYS A 136 10.80 23.83 3.43
CA LYS A 136 11.56 23.51 2.21
C LYS A 136 12.51 22.31 2.39
N LYS A 137 13.17 22.23 3.54
CA LYS A 137 14.09 21.14 3.87
C LYS A 137 13.33 19.83 4.04
N ALA A 138 12.13 19.88 4.64
CA ALA A 138 11.27 18.73 4.77
C ALA A 138 10.86 18.18 3.38
N TYR A 139 10.39 19.03 2.49
CA TYR A 139 10.04 18.64 1.12
C TYR A 139 11.20 18.00 0.38
N VAL A 140 12.37 18.63 0.40
CA VAL A 140 13.57 18.11 -0.29
C VAL A 140 13.97 16.76 0.29
N SER A 141 13.94 16.58 1.61
CA SER A 141 14.26 15.32 2.27
C SER A 141 13.30 14.21 1.89
N ILE A 142 11.98 14.48 1.90
CA ILE A 142 10.96 13.49 1.52
C ILE A 142 11.10 13.13 0.05
N LEU A 143 11.26 14.12 -0.83
CA LEU A 143 11.40 13.88 -2.27
C LEU A 143 12.65 13.05 -2.59
N PHE A 144 13.78 13.37 -1.95
CA PHE A 144 15.03 12.63 -2.11
C PHE A 144 14.90 11.20 -1.59
N GLY A 145 14.31 11.01 -0.41
CA GLY A 145 14.04 9.68 0.17
C GLY A 145 13.13 8.84 -0.73
N LEU A 146 12.10 9.47 -1.29
CA LEU A 146 11.18 8.81 -2.22
C LEU A 146 11.87 8.42 -3.53
N MET A 147 12.66 9.32 -4.12
CA MET A 147 13.39 9.04 -5.36
C MET A 147 14.38 7.89 -5.17
N MET A 148 15.19 7.92 -4.10
CA MET A 148 16.13 6.85 -3.79
C MET A 148 15.42 5.53 -3.49
N GLY A 149 14.32 5.59 -2.75
CA GLY A 149 13.52 4.42 -2.46
C GLY A 149 12.89 3.80 -3.71
N LEU A 150 12.34 4.61 -4.61
CA LEU A 150 11.77 4.13 -5.88
C LEU A 150 12.83 3.50 -6.80
N LEU A 151 14.05 4.03 -6.84
CA LEU A 151 15.15 3.44 -7.63
C LEU A 151 15.52 2.04 -7.16
N LEU A 152 15.46 1.81 -5.84
CA LEU A 152 15.76 0.52 -5.23
C LEU A 152 14.51 -0.37 -5.10
N PHE A 153 13.33 0.14 -5.45
CA PHE A 153 12.08 -0.58 -5.31
C PHE A 153 12.02 -1.77 -6.27
N PRO A 154 11.48 -2.92 -5.84
CA PRO A 154 11.37 -4.09 -6.70
C PRO A 154 10.41 -3.83 -7.86
N SER A 155 10.59 -4.53 -8.97
CA SER A 155 9.63 -4.59 -10.07
C SER A 155 8.32 -5.23 -9.61
N THR A 156 7.25 -5.09 -10.40
CA THR A 156 5.93 -5.68 -10.10
C THR A 156 5.97 -7.19 -9.88
N ASP A 157 6.97 -7.87 -10.45
CA ASP A 157 7.18 -9.33 -10.35
C ASP A 157 8.17 -9.72 -9.25
N PHE A 158 8.60 -8.76 -8.42
CA PHE A 158 9.60 -8.93 -7.34
C PHE A 158 10.96 -9.52 -7.80
N SER A 159 11.20 -9.61 -9.08
CA SER A 159 12.39 -10.27 -9.62
C SER A 159 13.67 -9.45 -9.43
N ILE A 160 13.63 -8.15 -9.74
CA ILE A 160 14.82 -7.27 -9.68
C ILE A 160 14.36 -5.85 -9.34
N SER A 161 15.20 -5.09 -8.60
CA SER A 161 14.95 -3.66 -8.40
C SER A 161 15.07 -2.89 -9.70
N ILE A 162 14.35 -1.78 -9.83
CA ILE A 162 14.37 -0.93 -11.03
C ILE A 162 15.82 -0.53 -11.37
N LEU A 163 16.61 -0.16 -10.37
CA LEU A 163 18.01 0.20 -10.55
C LEU A 163 18.88 -0.99 -11.00
N ALA A 164 18.67 -2.17 -10.39
CA ALA A 164 19.41 -3.37 -10.78
C ALA A 164 19.10 -3.79 -12.21
N GLY A 165 17.84 -3.67 -12.66
CA GLY A 165 17.45 -3.93 -14.06
C GLY A 165 18.07 -2.95 -15.06
N ILE A 166 18.36 -1.71 -14.64
CA ILE A 166 19.05 -0.73 -15.50
C ILE A 166 20.57 -0.99 -15.55
N ILE A 167 21.18 -1.32 -14.38
CA ILE A 167 22.64 -1.48 -14.26
C ILE A 167 23.08 -2.87 -14.73
N PHE A 168 22.30 -3.89 -14.44
CA PHE A 168 22.57 -5.28 -14.80
C PHE A 168 21.45 -5.80 -15.69
N PRO A 169 21.54 -5.63 -17.00
CA PRO A 169 20.56 -6.20 -17.91
C PRO A 169 20.48 -7.73 -17.71
N THR A 170 19.28 -8.25 -17.70
CA THR A 170 18.90 -9.65 -17.37
C THR A 170 19.71 -10.72 -18.13
N ASN A 171 20.41 -10.36 -19.17
CA ASN A 171 21.26 -11.25 -19.97
C ASN A 171 22.56 -11.67 -19.24
N MET A 172 22.90 -11.06 -18.11
CA MET A 172 24.10 -11.44 -17.33
C MET A 172 23.86 -12.55 -16.30
N PHE A 173 22.60 -12.87 -15.96
CA PHE A 173 22.26 -13.92 -14.99
C PHE A 173 21.13 -14.81 -15.51
N PRO A 174 21.38 -15.62 -16.57
CA PRO A 174 20.31 -16.36 -17.22
C PRO A 174 19.68 -17.48 -16.39
N ASP A 175 20.33 -18.02 -15.37
CA ASP A 175 19.93 -19.33 -14.83
C ASP A 175 19.59 -19.37 -13.34
N PHE A 176 19.78 -18.30 -12.57
CA PHE A 176 19.52 -18.34 -11.12
C PHE A 176 18.08 -18.01 -10.72
N ILE A 177 17.29 -17.38 -11.61
CA ILE A 177 15.95 -16.86 -11.26
C ILE A 177 14.82 -17.73 -11.85
N SER A 178 15.12 -18.67 -12.75
CA SER A 178 14.08 -19.50 -13.38
C SER A 178 13.73 -20.78 -12.59
N GLN A 179 14.34 -21.01 -11.44
CA GLN A 179 14.12 -22.22 -10.61
C GLN A 179 13.57 -21.95 -9.20
N SER A 180 13.01 -20.77 -8.93
CA SER A 180 12.33 -20.52 -7.66
C SER A 180 10.85 -20.23 -7.85
#